data_0bac62ac14bc4857d57be0d89985ed74
#
_entry.id   0bac62ac14bc4857d57be0d89985ed74
#
_cell.length_a   1.000
_cell.length_b   1.000
_cell.length_c   1.000
_cell.angle_alpha   90.00
_cell.angle_beta   90.00
_cell.angle_gamma   90.00
#
_symmetry.space_group_name_H-M   'P 1'
#
loop_
_entity.id
_entity.type
_entity.pdbx_description
1 polymer ?
#
loop_
_entity_poly.entity_id
_entity_poly.type
_entity_poly.pdbx_seq_one_letter_code
_entity_poly.pdbx_strand_id
1 'polypeptide(L)'
;MKLKTVQEMTLKEKLGQLILPGFHSTYYDDQIKTLIEEYHVGNVLLFTRNFDNAKQMRELTTKIHEEILKHTGHIPFIAIDQEGGLVTRMMKDVTFASGPMTASASIEDATYYTGKMLAEDMIRLGMNLNLAPSLDVNNNPNNPVINVRSYSDNPKVVARLGKRFIEGSSEFGVLACAKHFPGHGDCEVDSHLGLPTINYDLERIHNIEMYPFKENINVPAIMSAHIMFPAYDTVPATLSKNILTNVLRNELGYEGLILTDCLEMKAIADMYGTANGALMAILAGADLCDISHTLEYQIKALELLEEAVNDGRLPVEELDKKVERILKFKEKTLPYLEKYFYNQPMKFSEENNKLAQKIVDNSLTLVKGNNAKLTKDTLVIAPIAIARTIIEDEFDDRNLAKVLKKEFKDLDVRELENTEEFKNKVLSELENFDNVILFSYNAAVSKQQVEFINEVLKNKKETTVISLKGPMDFNKYNNLNNYLCLYEYTPNSIRTVVKYLKEELVPKGKLTIKL
;
A
#
# COMPACT_ATOMS: atom_id res chain seq x y z
N MET A 1 8.59 -32.33 -1.07
CA MET A 1 9.31 -31.89 0.15
C MET A 1 8.52 -32.35 1.36
N LYS A 2 9.16 -32.94 2.40
CA LYS A 2 8.45 -33.28 3.66
C LYS A 2 8.58 -32.07 4.60
N LEU A 3 7.46 -31.44 4.92
CA LEU A 3 7.38 -30.32 5.86
C LEU A 3 7.10 -30.84 7.27
N LYS A 4 7.61 -30.14 8.31
CA LYS A 4 7.27 -30.44 9.70
C LYS A 4 5.83 -30.09 10.03
N THR A 5 5.17 -30.96 10.80
CA THR A 5 3.92 -30.63 11.48
C THR A 5 4.18 -29.83 12.75
N VAL A 6 3.14 -29.20 13.34
CA VAL A 6 3.28 -28.46 14.60
C VAL A 6 3.81 -29.34 15.74
N GLN A 7 3.42 -30.61 15.77
CA GLN A 7 3.85 -31.58 16.79
C GLN A 7 5.34 -31.96 16.65
N GLU A 8 5.93 -31.79 15.46
CA GLU A 8 7.36 -32.05 15.21
C GLU A 8 8.22 -30.80 15.47
N MET A 9 7.60 -29.63 15.73
CA MET A 9 8.31 -28.37 16.00
C MET A 9 8.69 -28.21 17.48
N THR A 10 9.89 -27.69 17.72
CA THR A 10 10.32 -27.22 19.03
C THR A 10 9.59 -25.94 19.42
N LEU A 11 9.62 -25.55 20.71
CA LEU A 11 9.02 -24.30 21.16
C LEU A 11 9.57 -23.09 20.39
N LYS A 12 10.89 -23.00 20.20
CA LYS A 12 11.53 -21.91 19.45
C LYS A 12 11.05 -21.85 17.99
N GLU A 13 10.95 -22.99 17.32
CA GLU A 13 10.43 -23.05 15.95
C GLU A 13 8.96 -22.60 15.86
N LYS A 14 8.13 -22.93 16.87
CA LYS A 14 6.74 -22.45 16.96
C LYS A 14 6.67 -20.94 17.18
N LEU A 15 7.44 -20.41 18.11
CA LEU A 15 7.50 -18.97 18.40
C LEU A 15 8.01 -18.16 17.20
N GLY A 16 9.03 -18.68 16.49
CA GLY A 16 9.56 -18.07 15.28
C GLY A 16 8.53 -17.96 14.14
N GLN A 17 7.41 -18.72 14.18
CA GLN A 17 6.31 -18.56 13.23
C GLN A 17 5.44 -17.33 13.54
N LEU A 18 5.45 -16.80 14.77
CA LEU A 18 4.54 -15.73 15.20
C LEU A 18 5.02 -14.32 14.84
N ILE A 19 6.24 -14.13 14.37
CA ILE A 19 6.76 -12.83 13.98
C ILE A 19 7.01 -12.75 12.47
N LEU A 20 6.85 -11.54 11.93
CA LEU A 20 7.11 -11.16 10.54
C LEU A 20 8.14 -10.02 10.56
N PRO A 21 9.44 -10.31 10.71
CA PRO A 21 10.46 -9.29 10.82
C PRO A 21 10.91 -8.78 9.45
N GLY A 22 11.27 -7.50 9.39
CA GLY A 22 12.06 -6.93 8.31
C GLY A 22 13.54 -6.80 8.70
N PHE A 23 14.38 -6.44 7.71
CA PHE A 23 15.81 -6.19 7.86
C PHE A 23 16.29 -5.12 6.87
N HIS A 24 17.59 -4.73 6.92
CA HIS A 24 18.03 -3.51 6.24
C HIS A 24 18.78 -3.69 4.92
N SER A 25 19.21 -4.90 4.56
CA SER A 25 20.10 -5.13 3.43
C SER A 25 19.42 -5.67 2.19
N THR A 26 20.08 -5.51 1.03
CA THR A 26 19.73 -6.15 -0.24
C THR A 26 20.25 -7.59 -0.36
N TYR A 27 20.90 -8.10 0.68
CA TYR A 27 21.46 -9.46 0.77
C TYR A 27 21.15 -10.08 2.14
N TYR A 28 21.40 -11.39 2.27
CA TYR A 28 21.24 -12.14 3.51
C TYR A 28 22.33 -11.72 4.53
N ASP A 29 22.03 -10.72 5.35
CA ASP A 29 22.93 -10.10 6.32
C ASP A 29 22.88 -10.76 7.70
N ASP A 30 23.70 -10.25 8.63
CA ASP A 30 23.79 -10.79 9.98
C ASP A 30 22.48 -10.64 10.77
N GLN A 31 21.65 -9.61 10.51
CA GLN A 31 20.36 -9.42 11.16
C GLN A 31 19.42 -10.60 10.84
N ILE A 32 19.14 -10.80 9.54
CA ILE A 32 18.21 -11.87 9.13
C ILE A 32 18.80 -13.26 9.40
N LYS A 33 20.12 -13.40 9.31
CA LYS A 33 20.83 -14.63 9.66
C LYS A 33 20.61 -14.99 11.13
N THR A 34 20.83 -14.08 12.06
CA THR A 34 20.58 -14.29 13.49
C THR A 34 19.14 -14.72 13.76
N LEU A 35 18.18 -14.02 13.17
CA LEU A 35 16.76 -14.35 13.35
C LEU A 35 16.40 -15.77 12.86
N ILE A 36 16.95 -16.19 11.72
CA ILE A 36 16.63 -17.50 11.15
C ILE A 36 17.42 -18.61 11.84
N GLU A 37 18.74 -18.45 12.02
CA GLU A 37 19.61 -19.52 12.48
C GLU A 37 19.53 -19.74 14.00
N GLU A 38 19.36 -18.67 14.81
CA GLU A 38 19.36 -18.75 16.27
C GLU A 38 17.96 -18.72 16.88
N TYR A 39 17.05 -17.94 16.27
CA TYR A 39 15.68 -17.77 16.77
C TYR A 39 14.61 -18.53 15.95
N HIS A 40 15.01 -19.25 14.89
CA HIS A 40 14.14 -20.07 14.04
C HIS A 40 12.94 -19.32 13.45
N VAL A 41 13.13 -18.05 13.10
CA VAL A 41 12.09 -17.23 12.49
C VAL A 41 11.69 -17.82 11.14
N GLY A 42 10.40 -17.98 10.95
CA GLY A 42 9.81 -18.64 9.78
C GLY A 42 9.25 -17.70 8.70
N ASN A 43 9.34 -16.39 8.88
CA ASN A 43 8.73 -15.40 7.97
C ASN A 43 9.64 -14.19 7.81
N VAL A 44 9.47 -13.42 6.70
CA VAL A 44 10.24 -12.19 6.43
C VAL A 44 9.36 -11.18 5.74
N LEU A 45 9.49 -9.90 6.11
CA LEU A 45 8.88 -8.76 5.44
C LEU A 45 9.95 -7.97 4.67
N LEU A 46 9.70 -7.72 3.40
CA LEU A 46 10.59 -6.98 2.50
C LEU A 46 10.05 -5.57 2.23
N PHE A 47 10.99 -4.65 2.01
CA PHE A 47 10.75 -3.24 1.73
C PHE A 47 11.54 -2.79 0.50
N THR A 48 11.32 -1.57 0.05
CA THR A 48 12.10 -0.93 -1.02
C THR A 48 13.61 -1.01 -0.76
N ARG A 49 14.05 -0.86 0.51
CA ARG A 49 15.46 -0.96 0.90
C ARG A 49 16.11 -2.34 0.66
N ASN A 50 15.30 -3.37 0.45
CA ASN A 50 15.78 -4.71 0.14
C ASN A 50 15.83 -5.00 -1.36
N PHE A 51 15.40 -4.05 -2.21
CA PHE A 51 15.20 -4.23 -3.64
C PHE A 51 16.10 -3.32 -4.49
N ASP A 52 16.99 -3.91 -5.28
CA ASP A 52 17.75 -3.22 -6.31
C ASP A 52 17.19 -3.50 -7.72
N ASN A 53 16.93 -4.78 -8.00
CA ASN A 53 16.38 -5.27 -9.26
C ASN A 53 15.85 -6.70 -9.08
N ALA A 54 15.11 -7.18 -10.06
CA ALA A 54 14.48 -8.49 -9.99
C ALA A 54 15.45 -9.66 -9.79
N LYS A 55 16.65 -9.60 -10.40
CA LYS A 55 17.66 -10.66 -10.26
C LYS A 55 18.19 -10.73 -8.83
N GLN A 56 18.61 -9.59 -8.28
CA GLN A 56 19.09 -9.49 -6.89
C GLN A 56 18.01 -9.95 -5.91
N MET A 57 16.76 -9.49 -6.07
CA MET A 57 15.66 -9.91 -5.20
C MET A 57 15.45 -11.41 -5.23
N ARG A 58 15.48 -12.03 -6.41
CA ARG A 58 15.33 -13.48 -6.51
C ARG A 58 16.47 -14.25 -5.86
N GLU A 59 17.70 -13.77 -5.95
CA GLU A 59 18.85 -14.36 -5.26
C GLU A 59 18.67 -14.28 -3.73
N LEU A 60 18.23 -13.13 -3.22
CA LEU A 60 17.94 -12.92 -1.81
C LEU A 60 16.83 -13.84 -1.30
N THR A 61 15.68 -13.87 -1.98
CA THR A 61 14.54 -14.70 -1.57
C THR A 61 14.86 -16.19 -1.66
N THR A 62 15.63 -16.62 -2.67
CA THR A 62 16.11 -18.01 -2.76
C THR A 62 16.90 -18.39 -1.52
N LYS A 63 17.84 -17.54 -1.12
CA LYS A 63 18.64 -17.77 0.09
C LYS A 63 17.77 -17.83 1.35
N ILE A 64 16.80 -16.92 1.48
CA ILE A 64 15.85 -16.92 2.62
C ILE A 64 15.02 -18.21 2.65
N HIS A 65 14.49 -18.66 1.51
CA HIS A 65 13.75 -19.93 1.42
C HIS A 65 14.59 -21.13 1.87
N GLU A 66 15.85 -21.22 1.40
CA GLU A 66 16.77 -22.29 1.75
C GLU A 66 17.07 -22.32 3.25
N GLU A 67 17.42 -21.17 3.83
CA GLU A 67 17.81 -21.10 5.25
C GLU A 67 16.61 -21.28 6.19
N ILE A 68 15.44 -20.70 5.89
CA ILE A 68 14.24 -20.93 6.72
C ILE A 68 13.83 -22.40 6.67
N LEU A 69 13.81 -23.02 5.48
CA LEU A 69 13.48 -24.45 5.37
C LEU A 69 14.45 -25.32 6.17
N LYS A 70 15.74 -25.03 6.11
CA LYS A 70 16.79 -25.76 6.84
C LYS A 70 16.63 -25.65 8.35
N HIS A 71 16.32 -24.45 8.86
CA HIS A 71 16.32 -24.17 10.30
C HIS A 71 14.95 -24.36 10.97
N THR A 72 13.84 -24.29 10.22
CA THR A 72 12.48 -24.46 10.77
C THR A 72 11.77 -25.72 10.28
N GLY A 73 12.26 -26.34 9.20
CA GLY A 73 11.62 -27.49 8.55
C GLY A 73 10.36 -27.14 7.77
N HIS A 74 10.09 -25.85 7.50
CA HIS A 74 8.93 -25.40 6.75
C HIS A 74 9.28 -24.26 5.77
N ILE A 75 8.44 -24.03 4.75
CA ILE A 75 8.62 -22.91 3.83
C ILE A 75 8.29 -21.58 4.53
N PRO A 76 8.89 -20.44 4.09
CA PRO A 76 8.58 -19.13 4.65
C PRO A 76 7.26 -18.55 4.17
N PHE A 77 6.72 -17.56 4.92
CA PHE A 77 6.12 -16.41 4.27
C PHE A 77 7.22 -15.40 3.95
N ILE A 78 7.25 -14.93 2.70
CA ILE A 78 7.97 -13.73 2.31
C ILE A 78 6.92 -12.72 1.87
N ALA A 79 6.77 -11.68 2.70
CA ALA A 79 5.74 -10.66 2.55
C ALA A 79 6.32 -9.35 1.99
N ILE A 80 5.47 -8.55 1.38
CA ILE A 80 5.80 -7.21 0.90
C ILE A 80 4.51 -6.38 0.78
N ASP A 81 4.61 -5.03 0.94
CA ASP A 81 3.55 -4.11 0.58
C ASP A 81 3.60 -3.79 -0.91
N GLN A 82 2.85 -4.51 -1.70
CA GLN A 82 2.76 -4.26 -3.14
C GLN A 82 1.32 -3.93 -3.51
N GLU A 83 0.87 -2.70 -3.15
CA GLU A 83 -0.50 -2.22 -3.41
C GLU A 83 -0.67 -1.79 -4.87
N GLY A 84 0.42 -1.37 -5.51
CA GLY A 84 0.45 -0.69 -6.79
C GLY A 84 0.44 0.84 -6.66
N GLY A 85 0.69 1.53 -7.77
CA GLY A 85 0.75 2.99 -7.80
C GLY A 85 1.81 3.57 -6.88
N LEU A 86 1.39 4.36 -5.89
CA LEU A 86 2.30 5.05 -4.96
C LEU A 86 2.91 4.15 -3.87
N VAL A 87 2.32 2.97 -3.62
CA VAL A 87 2.83 1.98 -2.67
C VAL A 87 3.31 0.76 -3.44
N THR A 88 4.54 0.84 -3.93
CA THR A 88 5.18 -0.12 -4.82
C THR A 88 6.64 -0.28 -4.45
N ARG A 89 6.99 -1.37 -3.73
CA ARG A 89 8.36 -1.61 -3.25
C ARG A 89 9.29 -2.13 -4.35
N MET A 90 8.72 -2.88 -5.30
CA MET A 90 9.46 -3.41 -6.45
C MET A 90 9.25 -2.49 -7.65
N MET A 91 10.30 -1.82 -8.12
CA MET A 91 10.17 -0.73 -9.08
C MET A 91 10.93 -0.96 -10.41
N LYS A 92 11.75 -2.00 -10.49
CA LYS A 92 12.63 -2.23 -11.63
C LYS A 92 12.56 -3.67 -12.10
N ASP A 93 12.53 -3.87 -13.41
CA ASP A 93 12.48 -5.17 -14.08
C ASP A 93 11.21 -6.00 -13.78
N VAL A 94 10.17 -5.39 -13.23
CA VAL A 94 8.87 -5.98 -12.90
C VAL A 94 7.73 -5.14 -13.46
N THR A 95 6.49 -5.61 -13.35
CA THR A 95 5.32 -4.85 -13.77
C THR A 95 5.05 -3.69 -12.82
N PHE A 96 4.99 -2.49 -13.36
CA PHE A 96 4.55 -1.32 -12.61
C PHE A 96 3.02 -1.21 -12.65
N ALA A 97 2.35 -1.86 -11.72
CA ALA A 97 0.89 -1.91 -11.68
C ALA A 97 0.29 -0.62 -11.09
N SER A 98 -0.96 -0.34 -11.48
CA SER A 98 -1.71 0.83 -11.01
C SER A 98 -2.10 0.75 -9.53
N GLY A 99 -2.24 1.90 -8.88
CA GLY A 99 -2.79 2.00 -7.53
C GLY A 99 -4.31 1.73 -7.46
N PRO A 100 -4.87 1.55 -6.24
CA PRO A 100 -6.27 1.20 -6.04
C PRO A 100 -7.25 2.18 -6.68
N MET A 101 -7.12 3.50 -6.43
CA MET A 101 -8.04 4.50 -6.98
C MET A 101 -7.88 4.64 -8.51
N THR A 102 -6.66 4.49 -9.05
CA THR A 102 -6.39 4.44 -10.50
C THR A 102 -7.14 3.27 -11.14
N ALA A 103 -7.02 2.08 -10.58
CA ALA A 103 -7.72 0.90 -11.08
C ALA A 103 -9.24 1.05 -10.98
N SER A 104 -9.74 1.64 -9.89
CA SER A 104 -11.16 1.92 -9.67
C SER A 104 -11.73 2.88 -10.71
N ALA A 105 -10.97 3.89 -11.13
CA ALA A 105 -11.39 4.90 -12.10
C ALA A 105 -11.31 4.43 -13.57
N SER A 106 -10.70 3.27 -13.83
CA SER A 106 -10.28 2.80 -15.14
C SER A 106 -11.27 1.82 -15.80
N ILE A 107 -10.74 0.90 -16.60
CA ILE A 107 -11.49 -0.14 -17.31
C ILE A 107 -12.14 -1.14 -16.35
N GLU A 108 -13.14 -1.85 -16.82
CA GLU A 108 -13.72 -2.98 -16.10
C GLU A 108 -12.65 -4.02 -15.74
N ASP A 109 -12.76 -4.61 -14.56
CA ASP A 109 -11.80 -5.59 -14.02
C ASP A 109 -10.36 -5.09 -13.83
N ALA A 110 -10.08 -3.79 -13.92
CA ALA A 110 -8.73 -3.26 -13.69
C ALA A 110 -8.14 -3.72 -12.37
N THR A 111 -8.94 -3.75 -11.30
CA THR A 111 -8.49 -4.21 -9.96
C THR A 111 -8.12 -5.69 -9.93
N TYR A 112 -8.87 -6.54 -10.64
CA TYR A 112 -8.52 -7.95 -10.81
C TYR A 112 -7.18 -8.10 -11.54
N TYR A 113 -7.01 -7.40 -12.65
CA TYR A 113 -5.75 -7.44 -13.41
C TYR A 113 -4.58 -6.90 -12.59
N THR A 114 -4.80 -5.84 -11.78
CA THR A 114 -3.76 -5.31 -10.87
C THR A 114 -3.32 -6.38 -9.87
N GLY A 115 -4.25 -7.01 -9.16
CA GLY A 115 -3.94 -8.09 -8.23
C GLY A 115 -3.22 -9.27 -8.88
N LYS A 116 -3.65 -9.65 -10.09
CA LYS A 116 -3.06 -10.74 -10.87
C LYS A 116 -1.62 -10.45 -11.31
N MET A 117 -1.37 -9.26 -11.87
CA MET A 117 -0.03 -8.87 -12.34
C MET A 117 0.97 -8.80 -11.19
N LEU A 118 0.57 -8.20 -10.06
CA LEU A 118 1.42 -8.11 -8.88
C LEU A 118 1.73 -9.50 -8.32
N ALA A 119 0.74 -10.37 -8.21
CA ALA A 119 0.93 -11.72 -7.71
C ALA A 119 1.82 -12.57 -8.63
N GLU A 120 1.71 -12.41 -9.96
CA GLU A 120 2.58 -13.09 -10.90
C GLU A 120 4.05 -12.71 -10.69
N ASP A 121 4.35 -11.43 -10.58
CA ASP A 121 5.72 -10.97 -10.38
C ASP A 121 6.25 -11.38 -9.01
N MET A 122 5.43 -11.27 -7.95
CA MET A 122 5.79 -11.67 -6.60
C MET A 122 6.16 -13.15 -6.49
N ILE A 123 5.29 -14.04 -6.99
CA ILE A 123 5.55 -15.49 -6.86
C ILE A 123 6.79 -15.91 -7.65
N ARG A 124 7.06 -15.28 -8.80
CA ARG A 124 8.29 -15.52 -9.58
C ARG A 124 9.55 -15.06 -8.88
N LEU A 125 9.42 -14.12 -7.95
CA LEU A 125 10.48 -13.64 -7.07
C LEU A 125 10.48 -14.33 -5.70
N GLY A 126 9.67 -15.38 -5.49
CA GLY A 126 9.64 -16.15 -4.26
C GLY A 126 8.84 -15.53 -3.11
N MET A 127 8.05 -14.48 -3.38
CA MET A 127 7.18 -13.85 -2.41
C MET A 127 5.77 -14.43 -2.51
N ASN A 128 5.12 -14.73 -1.38
CA ASN A 128 3.88 -15.46 -1.33
C ASN A 128 2.80 -14.83 -0.42
N LEU A 129 3.08 -13.66 0.16
CA LEU A 129 2.14 -12.88 0.98
C LEU A 129 2.21 -11.41 0.58
N ASN A 130 1.12 -10.86 0.03
CA ASN A 130 1.01 -9.44 -0.29
C ASN A 130 0.20 -8.71 0.79
N LEU A 131 0.80 -7.70 1.43
CA LEU A 131 0.12 -6.85 2.39
C LEU A 131 -0.79 -5.83 1.66
N ALA A 132 -1.70 -6.34 0.86
CA ALA A 132 -2.70 -5.66 0.05
C ALA A 132 -3.90 -6.60 -0.21
N PRO A 133 -5.11 -6.06 -0.47
CA PRO A 133 -5.44 -4.65 -0.72
C PRO A 133 -5.79 -3.86 0.54
N SER A 134 -5.74 -2.50 0.45
CA SER A 134 -6.44 -1.65 1.40
C SER A 134 -7.97 -1.77 1.16
N LEU A 135 -8.71 -2.13 2.20
CA LEU A 135 -10.17 -2.13 2.23
C LEU A 135 -10.75 -0.93 3.01
N ASP A 136 -9.89 0.04 3.30
CA ASP A 136 -10.28 1.27 3.97
C ASP A 136 -11.18 2.12 3.07
N VAL A 137 -12.25 2.68 3.63
CA VAL A 137 -13.21 3.52 2.91
C VAL A 137 -12.76 4.97 2.98
N ASN A 138 -12.49 5.63 1.85
CA ASN A 138 -11.99 7.01 1.81
C ASN A 138 -13.09 8.04 2.07
N ASN A 139 -13.70 7.99 3.24
CA ASN A 139 -14.84 8.83 3.65
C ASN A 139 -14.42 10.15 4.33
N ASN A 140 -13.12 10.33 4.61
CA ASN A 140 -12.57 11.58 5.12
C ASN A 140 -11.54 12.18 4.12
N PRO A 141 -11.88 13.29 3.44
CA PRO A 141 -10.97 13.91 2.45
C PRO A 141 -9.68 14.47 3.06
N ASN A 142 -9.61 14.61 4.38
CA ASN A 142 -8.43 15.08 5.11
C ASN A 142 -7.54 13.93 5.60
N ASN A 143 -7.92 12.67 5.36
CA ASN A 143 -7.09 11.53 5.75
C ASN A 143 -5.74 11.58 5.00
N PRO A 144 -4.61 11.70 5.73
CA PRO A 144 -3.29 11.85 5.10
C PRO A 144 -2.70 10.53 4.60
N VAL A 145 -3.23 9.37 5.06
CA VAL A 145 -2.62 8.05 4.89
C VAL A 145 -3.32 7.23 3.82
N ILE A 146 -4.65 7.18 3.83
CA ILE A 146 -5.44 6.32 2.94
C ILE A 146 -5.61 6.96 1.58
N ASN A 147 -6.32 8.07 1.46
CA ASN A 147 -6.45 8.85 0.23
C ASN A 147 -6.62 7.93 -1.00
N VAL A 148 -5.71 8.03 -1.99
CA VAL A 148 -5.73 7.24 -3.24
C VAL A 148 -5.38 5.74 -3.08
N ARG A 149 -4.98 5.30 -1.89
CA ARG A 149 -4.83 3.88 -1.54
C ARG A 149 -6.17 3.17 -1.36
N SER A 150 -7.26 3.91 -1.21
CA SER A 150 -8.62 3.36 -1.23
C SER A 150 -9.19 3.32 -2.63
N TYR A 151 -10.11 2.39 -2.89
CA TYR A 151 -10.85 2.31 -4.14
C TYR A 151 -11.95 3.38 -4.26
N SER A 152 -12.57 3.80 -3.14
CA SER A 152 -13.73 4.70 -3.14
C SER A 152 -14.06 5.23 -1.74
N ASP A 153 -14.93 6.24 -1.67
CA ASP A 153 -15.65 6.71 -0.48
C ASP A 153 -16.92 5.87 -0.16
N ASN A 154 -17.25 4.91 -1.01
CA ASN A 154 -18.42 4.06 -0.84
C ASN A 154 -18.01 2.64 -0.41
N PRO A 155 -18.42 2.17 0.80
CA PRO A 155 -18.01 0.88 1.33
C PRO A 155 -18.37 -0.31 0.43
N LYS A 156 -19.50 -0.24 -0.30
CA LYS A 156 -19.90 -1.30 -1.23
C LYS A 156 -18.99 -1.37 -2.46
N VAL A 157 -18.50 -0.22 -2.93
CA VAL A 157 -17.54 -0.16 -4.04
C VAL A 157 -16.20 -0.71 -3.59
N VAL A 158 -15.71 -0.29 -2.41
CA VAL A 158 -14.48 -0.79 -1.81
C VAL A 158 -14.55 -2.32 -1.64
N ALA A 159 -15.63 -2.83 -1.07
CA ALA A 159 -15.82 -4.28 -0.89
C ALA A 159 -15.75 -5.05 -2.22
N ARG A 160 -16.47 -4.59 -3.23
CA ARG A 160 -16.52 -5.24 -4.55
C ARG A 160 -15.16 -5.21 -5.25
N LEU A 161 -14.49 -4.06 -5.27
CA LEU A 161 -13.21 -3.92 -5.96
C LEU A 161 -12.08 -4.62 -5.20
N GLY A 162 -12.08 -4.55 -3.87
CA GLY A 162 -11.15 -5.34 -3.05
C GLY A 162 -11.28 -6.84 -3.30
N LYS A 163 -12.52 -7.35 -3.43
CA LYS A 163 -12.76 -8.75 -3.82
C LYS A 163 -12.12 -9.09 -5.16
N ARG A 164 -12.26 -8.22 -6.17
CA ARG A 164 -11.64 -8.44 -7.48
C ARG A 164 -10.11 -8.47 -7.41
N PHE A 165 -9.48 -7.63 -6.59
CA PHE A 165 -8.04 -7.68 -6.35
C PHE A 165 -7.62 -9.02 -5.72
N ILE A 166 -8.33 -9.47 -4.67
CA ILE A 166 -8.07 -10.73 -3.98
C ILE A 166 -8.21 -11.92 -4.93
N GLU A 167 -9.23 -11.94 -5.78
CA GLU A 167 -9.44 -12.95 -6.82
C GLU A 167 -8.26 -12.97 -7.81
N GLY A 168 -7.82 -11.81 -8.31
CA GLY A 168 -6.67 -11.70 -9.20
C GLY A 168 -5.37 -12.22 -8.55
N SER A 169 -5.13 -11.86 -7.29
CA SER A 169 -3.96 -12.32 -6.53
C SER A 169 -3.95 -13.86 -6.37
N SER A 170 -5.11 -14.46 -6.17
CA SER A 170 -5.24 -15.91 -5.99
C SER A 170 -4.86 -16.73 -7.21
N GLU A 171 -4.91 -16.17 -8.43
CA GLU A 171 -4.53 -16.85 -9.67
C GLU A 171 -3.08 -17.38 -9.65
N PHE A 172 -2.21 -16.70 -8.91
CA PHE A 172 -0.81 -17.07 -8.74
C PHE A 172 -0.47 -17.55 -7.34
N GLY A 173 -1.49 -17.80 -6.50
CA GLY A 173 -1.33 -18.37 -5.16
C GLY A 173 -0.65 -17.44 -4.16
N VAL A 174 -0.55 -16.15 -4.45
CA VAL A 174 -0.10 -15.16 -3.49
C VAL A 174 -1.27 -14.80 -2.58
N LEU A 175 -1.05 -14.94 -1.28
CA LEU A 175 -2.06 -14.64 -0.28
C LEU A 175 -2.23 -13.13 -0.18
N ALA A 176 -3.45 -12.65 -0.38
CA ALA A 176 -3.80 -11.25 -0.16
C ALA A 176 -4.07 -11.00 1.33
N CYS A 177 -3.63 -9.84 1.83
CA CYS A 177 -3.88 -9.37 3.19
C CYS A 177 -4.70 -8.08 3.16
N ALA A 178 -5.98 -8.19 3.50
CA ALA A 178 -6.87 -7.04 3.59
C ALA A 178 -6.53 -6.15 4.79
N LYS A 179 -6.47 -4.82 4.60
CA LYS A 179 -6.06 -3.86 5.64
C LYS A 179 -6.84 -2.56 5.57
N HIS A 180 -6.95 -1.83 6.69
CA HIS A 180 -6.50 -2.06 8.06
C HIS A 180 -7.72 -2.23 8.97
N PHE A 181 -7.98 -3.44 9.43
CA PHE A 181 -9.18 -3.78 10.21
C PHE A 181 -9.21 -3.09 11.58
N PRO A 182 -10.35 -2.51 12.03
CA PRO A 182 -11.69 -2.55 11.42
C PRO A 182 -11.96 -1.48 10.36
N GLY A 183 -11.02 -0.60 10.02
CA GLY A 183 -11.08 0.43 9.00
C GLY A 183 -10.31 1.68 9.39
N HIS A 184 -9.48 2.22 8.49
CA HIS A 184 -8.58 3.37 8.71
C HIS A 184 -9.04 4.63 7.95
N GLY A 185 -10.15 4.57 7.21
CA GLY A 185 -10.51 5.61 6.24
C GLY A 185 -10.89 6.96 6.85
N ASP A 186 -11.45 6.99 8.06
CA ASP A 186 -11.93 8.21 8.74
C ASP A 186 -10.98 8.72 9.83
N CYS A 187 -9.67 8.62 9.60
CA CYS A 187 -8.66 9.16 10.49
C CYS A 187 -8.14 10.52 10.03
N GLU A 188 -7.99 11.46 10.95
CA GLU A 188 -7.36 12.76 10.70
C GLU A 188 -5.86 12.76 11.10
N VAL A 189 -5.43 11.77 11.87
CA VAL A 189 -4.06 11.61 12.36
C VAL A 189 -3.44 10.38 11.68
N ASP A 190 -2.20 10.54 11.24
CA ASP A 190 -1.39 9.44 10.74
C ASP A 190 -0.94 8.55 11.91
N SER A 191 -1.24 7.25 11.86
CA SER A 191 -0.86 6.26 12.88
C SER A 191 0.67 6.09 13.02
N HIS A 192 1.45 6.51 12.03
CA HIS A 192 2.91 6.62 12.13
C HIS A 192 3.37 7.79 13.04
N LEU A 193 2.53 8.80 13.24
CA LEU A 193 2.85 10.00 13.99
C LEU A 193 2.19 10.06 15.37
N GLY A 194 1.13 9.28 15.60
CA GLY A 194 0.38 9.25 16.85
C GLY A 194 -0.72 8.20 16.84
N LEU A 195 -1.52 8.12 17.89
CA LEU A 195 -2.63 7.17 18.02
C LEU A 195 -3.96 7.81 17.56
N PRO A 196 -4.48 7.47 16.36
CA PRO A 196 -5.75 7.99 15.89
C PRO A 196 -6.93 7.34 16.63
N THR A 197 -8.07 8.05 16.65
CA THR A 197 -9.31 7.58 17.27
C THR A 197 -10.48 7.74 16.30
N ILE A 198 -11.26 6.69 16.13
CA ILE A 198 -12.54 6.71 15.41
C ILE A 198 -13.67 6.58 16.44
N ASN A 199 -14.33 7.71 16.71
CA ASN A 199 -15.31 7.82 17.79
C ASN A 199 -16.75 7.82 17.23
N TYR A 200 -17.15 6.71 16.62
CA TYR A 200 -18.50 6.48 16.15
C TYR A 200 -19.18 5.34 16.94
N ASP A 201 -20.50 5.25 16.80
CA ASP A 201 -21.26 4.12 17.34
C ASP A 201 -21.02 2.83 16.52
N LEU A 202 -21.44 1.72 17.11
CA LEU A 202 -21.27 0.40 16.50
C LEU A 202 -21.97 0.27 15.15
N GLU A 203 -23.17 0.87 14.99
CA GLU A 203 -23.96 0.80 13.77
C GLU A 203 -23.19 1.44 12.61
N ARG A 204 -22.61 2.62 12.83
CA ARG A 204 -21.78 3.30 11.84
C ARG A 204 -20.54 2.49 11.50
N ILE A 205 -19.79 2.00 12.50
CA ILE A 205 -18.57 1.22 12.30
C ILE A 205 -18.86 -0.05 11.48
N HIS A 206 -19.95 -0.76 11.79
CA HIS A 206 -20.34 -1.96 11.06
C HIS A 206 -20.79 -1.71 9.62
N ASN A 207 -21.42 -0.56 9.34
CA ASN A 207 -21.99 -0.25 8.03
C ASN A 207 -21.00 0.46 7.08
N ILE A 208 -19.96 1.06 7.61
CA ILE A 208 -18.96 1.80 6.80
C ILE A 208 -17.58 1.16 6.94
N GLU A 209 -16.96 1.28 8.11
CA GLU A 209 -15.56 0.91 8.32
C GLU A 209 -15.34 -0.60 8.14
N MET A 210 -16.14 -1.43 8.82
CA MET A 210 -16.06 -2.90 8.75
C MET A 210 -16.73 -3.52 7.53
N TYR A 211 -17.62 -2.81 6.86
CA TYR A 211 -18.43 -3.38 5.77
C TYR A 211 -17.57 -4.08 4.70
N PRO A 212 -16.48 -3.48 4.18
CA PRO A 212 -15.66 -4.14 3.16
C PRO A 212 -14.99 -5.43 3.65
N PHE A 213 -14.63 -5.51 4.93
CA PHE A 213 -14.03 -6.71 5.53
C PHE A 213 -15.07 -7.81 5.71
N LYS A 214 -16.29 -7.49 6.12
CA LYS A 214 -17.39 -8.45 6.25
C LYS A 214 -17.72 -9.11 4.91
N GLU A 215 -17.80 -8.31 3.83
CA GLU A 215 -18.05 -8.81 2.47
C GLU A 215 -16.87 -9.63 1.90
N ASN A 216 -15.67 -9.46 2.45
CA ASN A 216 -14.45 -10.16 2.06
C ASN A 216 -13.91 -11.07 3.17
N ILE A 217 -14.76 -11.60 4.03
CA ILE A 217 -14.37 -12.37 5.22
C ILE A 217 -13.55 -13.64 4.90
N ASN A 218 -13.59 -14.11 3.68
CA ASN A 218 -12.82 -15.28 3.23
C ASN A 218 -11.41 -14.94 2.72
N VAL A 219 -10.96 -13.67 2.83
CA VAL A 219 -9.60 -13.29 2.46
C VAL A 219 -8.58 -14.06 3.30
N PRO A 220 -7.43 -14.51 2.71
CA PRO A 220 -6.45 -15.32 3.42
C PRO A 220 -5.87 -14.68 4.67
N ALA A 221 -5.66 -13.35 4.65
CA ALA A 221 -5.10 -12.60 5.75
C ALA A 221 -5.84 -11.26 5.96
N ILE A 222 -5.91 -10.81 7.21
CA ILE A 222 -6.40 -9.49 7.61
C ILE A 222 -5.36 -8.86 8.53
N MET A 223 -4.97 -7.61 8.22
CA MET A 223 -4.08 -6.80 9.05
C MET A 223 -4.90 -5.84 9.91
N SER A 224 -4.60 -5.79 11.21
CA SER A 224 -5.26 -4.91 12.17
C SER A 224 -4.69 -3.50 12.15
N ALA A 225 -5.53 -2.50 12.46
CA ALA A 225 -5.15 -1.10 12.53
C ALA A 225 -4.67 -0.68 13.94
N HIS A 226 -3.69 0.23 14.00
CA HIS A 226 -3.29 0.89 15.25
C HIS A 226 -4.20 2.10 15.54
N ILE A 227 -5.49 1.84 15.78
CA ILE A 227 -6.54 2.85 15.94
C ILE A 227 -7.39 2.52 17.17
N MET A 228 -7.74 3.56 17.91
CA MET A 228 -8.70 3.48 19.01
C MET A 228 -10.13 3.48 18.48
N PHE A 229 -10.91 2.50 18.91
CA PHE A 229 -12.36 2.43 18.70
C PHE A 229 -13.07 2.37 20.07
N PRO A 230 -13.37 3.54 20.69
CA PRO A 230 -13.93 3.57 22.06
C PRO A 230 -15.25 2.82 22.21
N ALA A 231 -15.98 2.60 21.11
CA ALA A 231 -17.19 1.78 21.11
C ALA A 231 -16.92 0.28 21.39
N TYR A 232 -15.68 -0.17 21.22
CA TYR A 232 -15.28 -1.57 21.46
C TYR A 232 -14.35 -1.73 22.65
N ASP A 233 -13.32 -0.87 22.77
CA ASP A 233 -12.26 -1.07 23.75
C ASP A 233 -11.53 0.24 24.11
N THR A 234 -10.72 0.17 25.16
CA THR A 234 -9.84 1.25 25.64
C THR A 234 -8.38 1.09 25.20
N VAL A 235 -8.12 0.10 24.36
CA VAL A 235 -6.80 -0.12 23.71
C VAL A 235 -6.95 -0.11 22.19
N PRO A 236 -5.87 0.12 21.43
CA PRO A 236 -5.93 0.08 19.96
C PRO A 236 -6.43 -1.27 19.43
N ALA A 237 -7.08 -1.27 18.27
CA ALA A 237 -7.68 -2.46 17.68
C ALA A 237 -6.69 -3.64 17.59
N THR A 238 -5.42 -3.39 17.25
CA THR A 238 -4.35 -4.39 17.23
C THR A 238 -4.12 -5.09 18.57
N LEU A 239 -4.37 -4.42 19.70
CA LEU A 239 -4.17 -4.95 21.05
C LEU A 239 -5.47 -5.38 21.72
N SER A 240 -6.61 -5.22 21.05
CA SER A 240 -7.94 -5.46 21.60
C SER A 240 -8.40 -6.90 21.38
N LYS A 241 -8.54 -7.65 22.46
CA LYS A 241 -9.18 -8.97 22.43
C LYS A 241 -10.65 -8.87 21.99
N ASN A 242 -11.34 -7.78 22.35
CA ASN A 242 -12.71 -7.55 21.90
C ASN A 242 -12.80 -7.46 20.39
N ILE A 243 -11.87 -6.74 19.74
CA ILE A 243 -11.89 -6.56 18.29
C ILE A 243 -11.36 -7.81 17.57
N LEU A 244 -10.17 -8.34 17.94
CA LEU A 244 -9.54 -9.43 17.20
C LEU A 244 -10.19 -10.79 17.48
N THR A 245 -10.47 -11.10 18.75
CA THR A 245 -11.05 -12.39 19.11
C THR A 245 -12.57 -12.36 19.07
N ASN A 246 -13.21 -11.43 19.82
CA ASN A 246 -14.67 -11.51 19.97
C ASN A 246 -15.38 -11.09 18.67
N VAL A 247 -14.99 -9.97 18.05
CA VAL A 247 -15.62 -9.51 16.81
C VAL A 247 -15.09 -10.28 15.61
N LEU A 248 -13.78 -10.18 15.30
CA LEU A 248 -13.27 -10.73 14.04
C LEU A 248 -13.33 -12.26 14.00
N ARG A 249 -12.79 -12.97 15.03
CA ARG A 249 -12.79 -14.44 15.03
C ARG A 249 -14.17 -15.02 15.27
N ASN A 250 -14.87 -14.58 16.34
CA ASN A 250 -16.07 -15.27 16.82
C ASN A 250 -17.34 -14.74 16.15
N GLU A 251 -17.58 -13.42 16.15
CA GLU A 251 -18.81 -12.85 15.58
C GLU A 251 -18.84 -12.93 14.06
N LEU A 252 -17.73 -12.49 13.39
CA LEU A 252 -17.63 -12.53 11.94
C LEU A 252 -17.20 -13.90 11.39
N GLY A 253 -16.76 -14.82 12.25
CA GLY A 253 -16.36 -16.18 11.87
C GLY A 253 -15.10 -16.25 11.03
N TYR A 254 -14.15 -15.32 11.21
CA TYR A 254 -12.94 -15.27 10.40
C TYR A 254 -11.97 -16.41 10.70
N GLU A 255 -11.63 -17.21 9.70
CA GLU A 255 -10.72 -18.35 9.81
C GLU A 255 -9.32 -18.12 9.23
N GLY A 256 -9.09 -16.97 8.57
CA GLY A 256 -7.81 -16.62 7.98
C GLY A 256 -6.76 -16.14 9.00
N LEU A 257 -5.62 -15.67 8.53
CA LEU A 257 -4.53 -15.12 9.36
C LEU A 257 -4.87 -13.71 9.83
N ILE A 258 -4.63 -13.42 11.11
CA ILE A 258 -4.68 -12.07 11.66
C ILE A 258 -3.25 -11.58 11.86
N LEU A 259 -2.90 -10.50 11.13
CA LEU A 259 -1.61 -9.84 11.23
C LEU A 259 -1.75 -8.51 11.99
N THR A 260 -0.70 -8.08 12.65
CA THR A 260 -0.59 -6.68 13.08
C THR A 260 -0.06 -5.82 11.94
N ASP A 261 -0.39 -4.53 11.94
CA ASP A 261 0.46 -3.52 11.30
C ASP A 261 1.78 -3.41 12.06
N CYS A 262 2.76 -2.65 11.54
CA CYS A 262 4.09 -2.55 12.13
C CYS A 262 4.06 -2.04 13.57
N LEU A 263 4.48 -2.86 14.52
CA LEU A 263 4.44 -2.54 15.95
C LEU A 263 5.52 -1.51 16.37
N GLU A 264 6.42 -1.13 15.47
CA GLU A 264 7.37 -0.04 15.67
C GLU A 264 6.78 1.35 15.33
N MET A 265 5.52 1.40 14.83
CA MET A 265 4.80 2.66 14.65
C MET A 265 4.50 3.32 15.99
N LYS A 266 4.61 4.65 16.04
CA LYS A 266 4.48 5.42 17.31
C LYS A 266 3.19 5.16 18.06
N ALA A 267 2.10 4.89 17.36
CA ALA A 267 0.82 4.52 17.96
C ALA A 267 0.93 3.34 18.96
N ILE A 268 1.88 2.43 18.77
CA ILE A 268 2.14 1.30 19.67
C ILE A 268 3.45 1.49 20.43
N ALA A 269 4.54 1.81 19.73
CA ALA A 269 5.88 1.86 20.32
C ALA A 269 5.97 2.83 21.51
N ASP A 270 5.39 4.03 21.40
CA ASP A 270 5.50 5.07 22.42
C ASP A 270 4.67 4.75 23.69
N MET A 271 3.54 4.04 23.55
CA MET A 271 2.62 3.81 24.66
C MET A 271 2.80 2.43 25.31
N TYR A 272 3.10 1.41 24.51
CA TYR A 272 3.12 0.02 24.97
C TYR A 272 4.50 -0.62 24.85
N GLY A 273 5.40 -0.04 24.02
CA GLY A 273 6.66 -0.64 23.62
C GLY A 273 6.46 -1.74 22.58
N THR A 274 7.32 -1.81 21.58
CA THR A 274 7.18 -2.73 20.43
C THR A 274 7.10 -4.21 20.85
N ALA A 275 8.03 -4.68 21.66
CA ALA A 275 8.06 -6.09 22.06
C ALA A 275 6.88 -6.48 22.97
N ASN A 276 6.47 -5.60 23.89
CA ASN A 276 5.30 -5.85 24.72
C ASN A 276 3.99 -5.74 23.88
N GLY A 277 3.96 -4.83 22.90
CA GLY A 277 2.87 -4.76 21.92
C GLY A 277 2.69 -6.07 21.15
N ALA A 278 3.79 -6.74 20.77
CA ALA A 278 3.73 -8.06 20.14
C ALA A 278 3.10 -9.13 21.05
N LEU A 279 3.53 -9.19 22.31
CA LEU A 279 2.90 -10.10 23.29
C LEU A 279 1.41 -9.80 23.46
N MET A 280 1.04 -8.53 23.65
CA MET A 280 -0.36 -8.12 23.81
C MET A 280 -1.20 -8.48 22.57
N ALA A 281 -0.68 -8.25 21.36
CA ALA A 281 -1.37 -8.58 20.11
C ALA A 281 -1.62 -10.09 19.94
N ILE A 282 -0.61 -10.92 20.25
CA ILE A 282 -0.75 -12.38 20.23
C ILE A 282 -1.82 -12.85 21.24
N LEU A 283 -1.80 -12.30 22.45
CA LEU A 283 -2.81 -12.59 23.49
C LEU A 283 -4.22 -12.06 23.11
N ALA A 284 -4.27 -10.99 22.33
CA ALA A 284 -5.54 -10.45 21.80
C ALA A 284 -6.14 -11.26 20.65
N GLY A 285 -5.34 -12.12 19.98
CA GLY A 285 -5.83 -12.98 18.91
C GLY A 285 -5.08 -12.89 17.57
N ALA A 286 -4.05 -12.04 17.45
CA ALA A 286 -3.18 -12.02 16.28
C ALA A 286 -2.41 -13.33 16.10
N ASP A 287 -2.12 -13.70 14.86
CA ASP A 287 -1.31 -14.88 14.50
C ASP A 287 0.12 -14.47 14.17
N LEU A 288 0.32 -13.32 13.53
CA LEU A 288 1.60 -12.79 13.07
C LEU A 288 1.77 -11.34 13.53
N CYS A 289 2.94 -11.03 14.11
CA CYS A 289 3.33 -9.68 14.53
C CYS A 289 4.40 -9.12 13.60
N ASP A 290 4.10 -7.98 12.94
CA ASP A 290 5.07 -7.24 12.15
C ASP A 290 5.99 -6.40 13.05
N ILE A 291 7.31 -6.66 12.96
CA ILE A 291 8.37 -5.89 13.62
C ILE A 291 9.44 -5.60 12.56
N SER A 292 9.28 -4.47 11.87
CA SER A 292 9.87 -4.21 10.54
C SER A 292 11.34 -3.87 10.53
N HIS A 293 11.96 -3.41 11.64
CA HIS A 293 13.24 -2.72 11.55
C HIS A 293 14.30 -3.19 12.56
N THR A 294 13.97 -3.22 13.84
CA THR A 294 14.94 -3.24 14.93
C THR A 294 15.16 -4.65 15.48
N LEU A 295 16.37 -5.20 15.29
CA LEU A 295 16.73 -6.55 15.74
C LEU A 295 16.46 -6.78 17.22
N GLU A 296 16.81 -5.82 18.08
CA GLU A 296 16.62 -5.92 19.53
C GLU A 296 15.15 -6.09 19.91
N TYR A 297 14.23 -5.40 19.19
CA TYR A 297 12.80 -5.53 19.43
C TYR A 297 12.26 -6.86 18.93
N GLN A 298 12.78 -7.36 17.80
CA GLN A 298 12.43 -8.67 17.22
C GLN A 298 12.81 -9.79 18.19
N ILE A 299 14.04 -9.76 18.71
CA ILE A 299 14.53 -10.73 19.71
C ILE A 299 13.72 -10.62 21.01
N LYS A 300 13.55 -9.39 21.53
CA LYS A 300 12.83 -9.18 22.78
C LYS A 300 11.38 -9.64 22.73
N ALA A 301 10.72 -9.50 21.59
CA ALA A 301 9.37 -10.02 21.38
C ALA A 301 9.33 -11.55 21.49
N LEU A 302 10.28 -12.25 20.87
CA LEU A 302 10.39 -13.72 20.98
C LEU A 302 10.65 -14.18 22.42
N GLU A 303 11.53 -13.48 23.15
CA GLU A 303 11.79 -13.77 24.57
C GLU A 303 10.54 -13.60 25.44
N LEU A 304 9.78 -12.50 25.25
CA LEU A 304 8.54 -12.27 26.00
C LEU A 304 7.45 -13.30 25.67
N LEU A 305 7.39 -13.75 24.41
CA LEU A 305 6.46 -14.82 24.01
C LEU A 305 6.89 -16.16 24.63
N GLU A 306 8.18 -16.48 24.70
CA GLU A 306 8.68 -17.68 25.36
C GLU A 306 8.40 -17.65 26.87
N GLU A 307 8.63 -16.50 27.53
CA GLU A 307 8.24 -16.29 28.93
C GLU A 307 6.74 -16.51 29.14
N ALA A 308 5.89 -15.97 28.24
CA ALA A 308 4.45 -16.12 28.34
C ALA A 308 3.95 -17.56 28.15
N VAL A 309 4.64 -18.36 27.37
CA VAL A 309 4.35 -19.82 27.29
C VAL A 309 4.78 -20.52 28.58
N ASN A 310 5.97 -20.22 29.09
CA ASN A 310 6.52 -20.86 30.29
C ASN A 310 5.73 -20.55 31.57
N ASP A 311 5.14 -19.34 31.68
CA ASP A 311 4.33 -18.93 32.83
C ASP A 311 2.81 -19.15 32.63
N GLY A 312 2.41 -19.68 31.47
CA GLY A 312 1.02 -20.04 31.16
C GLY A 312 0.13 -18.91 30.68
N ARG A 313 0.63 -17.66 30.51
CA ARG A 313 -0.14 -16.56 29.91
C ARG A 313 -0.52 -16.87 28.46
N LEU A 314 0.34 -17.58 27.71
CA LEU A 314 0.06 -18.12 26.39
C LEU A 314 0.06 -19.66 26.48
N PRO A 315 -1.10 -20.31 26.62
CA PRO A 315 -1.19 -21.75 26.65
C PRO A 315 -0.63 -22.42 25.38
N VAL A 316 0.07 -23.55 25.53
CA VAL A 316 0.69 -24.28 24.41
C VAL A 316 -0.35 -24.65 23.35
N GLU A 317 -1.56 -25.00 23.75
CA GLU A 317 -2.66 -25.34 22.84
C GLU A 317 -3.11 -24.14 21.99
N GLU A 318 -3.06 -22.94 22.55
CA GLU A 318 -3.36 -21.70 21.78
C GLU A 318 -2.20 -21.33 20.84
N LEU A 319 -0.96 -21.50 21.28
CA LEU A 319 0.21 -21.38 20.40
C LEU A 319 0.12 -22.36 19.23
N ASP A 320 -0.15 -23.62 19.49
CA ASP A 320 -0.27 -24.66 18.47
C ASP A 320 -1.35 -24.35 17.43
N LYS A 321 -2.53 -23.89 17.85
CA LYS A 321 -3.60 -23.46 16.93
C LYS A 321 -3.17 -22.31 16.01
N LYS A 322 -2.41 -21.33 16.52
CA LYS A 322 -1.88 -20.24 15.72
C LYS A 322 -0.87 -20.75 14.70
N VAL A 323 0.07 -21.56 15.13
CA VAL A 323 1.09 -22.17 14.26
C VAL A 323 0.44 -23.05 13.20
N GLU A 324 -0.51 -23.92 13.55
CA GLU A 324 -1.27 -24.73 12.58
C GLU A 324 -1.92 -23.88 11.50
N ARG A 325 -2.52 -22.75 11.90
CA ARG A 325 -3.12 -21.81 10.92
C ARG A 325 -2.07 -21.23 9.99
N ILE A 326 -0.94 -20.78 10.53
CA ILE A 326 0.18 -20.24 9.74
C ILE A 326 0.69 -21.29 8.75
N LEU A 327 0.99 -22.50 9.21
CA LEU A 327 1.51 -23.58 8.36
C LEU A 327 0.50 -23.96 7.25
N LYS A 328 -0.78 -24.09 7.60
CA LYS A 328 -1.85 -24.37 6.64
C LYS A 328 -1.89 -23.35 5.49
N PHE A 329 -1.71 -22.06 5.78
CA PHE A 329 -1.71 -21.04 4.73
C PHE A 329 -0.38 -21.02 3.95
N LYS A 330 0.75 -21.32 4.57
CA LYS A 330 2.03 -21.52 3.88
C LYS A 330 1.92 -22.66 2.85
N GLU A 331 1.41 -23.79 3.27
CA GLU A 331 1.24 -24.97 2.41
C GLU A 331 0.36 -24.70 1.19
N LYS A 332 -0.65 -23.83 1.28
CA LYS A 332 -1.46 -23.41 0.13
C LYS A 332 -0.64 -22.70 -0.96
N THR A 333 0.47 -22.07 -0.60
CA THR A 333 1.33 -21.36 -1.55
C THR A 333 2.37 -22.27 -2.22
N LEU A 334 2.67 -23.43 -1.62
CA LEU A 334 3.74 -24.32 -2.08
C LEU A 334 3.58 -24.78 -3.54
N PRO A 335 2.40 -25.21 -4.05
CA PRO A 335 2.26 -25.61 -5.45
C PRO A 335 2.61 -24.50 -6.44
N TYR A 336 2.39 -23.24 -6.07
CA TYR A 336 2.69 -22.09 -6.90
C TYR A 336 4.18 -21.73 -6.83
N LEU A 337 4.82 -21.82 -5.65
CA LEU A 337 6.27 -21.69 -5.51
C LEU A 337 7.01 -22.76 -6.31
N GLU A 338 6.54 -24.01 -6.28
CA GLU A 338 7.09 -25.09 -7.11
C GLU A 338 6.92 -24.82 -8.60
N LYS A 339 5.78 -24.28 -9.01
CA LYS A 339 5.47 -24.00 -10.41
C LYS A 339 6.18 -22.79 -10.98
N TYR A 340 6.39 -21.73 -10.19
CA TYR A 340 6.83 -20.43 -10.70
C TYR A 340 8.17 -19.94 -10.14
N PHE A 341 8.62 -20.49 -8.99
CA PHE A 341 9.84 -20.05 -8.33
C PHE A 341 10.91 -21.13 -8.28
N TYR A 342 10.70 -22.24 -7.56
CA TYR A 342 11.74 -23.25 -7.38
C TYR A 342 12.16 -23.87 -8.71
N ASN A 343 13.47 -23.75 -9.07
CA ASN A 343 14.07 -24.30 -10.30
C ASN A 343 13.39 -23.82 -11.61
N GLN A 344 12.70 -22.68 -11.58
CA GLN A 344 12.07 -22.10 -12.76
C GLN A 344 12.86 -20.89 -13.26
N PRO A 345 12.91 -20.62 -14.59
CA PRO A 345 13.53 -19.41 -15.09
C PRO A 345 12.72 -18.18 -14.70
N MET A 346 13.42 -17.09 -14.38
CA MET A 346 12.79 -15.80 -14.14
C MET A 346 12.33 -15.22 -15.49
N LYS A 347 11.03 -15.00 -15.61
CA LYS A 347 10.43 -14.43 -16.83
C LYS A 347 9.22 -13.57 -16.45
N PHE A 348 9.30 -12.30 -16.77
CA PHE A 348 8.19 -11.35 -16.59
C PHE A 348 7.42 -11.13 -17.89
N SER A 349 6.15 -10.76 -17.76
CA SER A 349 5.25 -10.58 -18.89
C SER A 349 5.31 -9.15 -19.43
N GLU A 350 5.75 -8.99 -20.68
CA GLU A 350 5.64 -7.69 -21.38
C GLU A 350 4.17 -7.26 -21.57
N GLU A 351 3.27 -8.23 -21.66
CA GLU A 351 1.83 -7.95 -21.79
C GLU A 351 1.27 -7.31 -20.52
N ASN A 352 1.77 -7.70 -19.34
CA ASN A 352 1.41 -7.07 -18.08
C ASN A 352 1.80 -5.59 -18.06
N ASN A 353 2.98 -5.23 -18.53
CA ASN A 353 3.39 -3.82 -18.62
C ASN A 353 2.51 -3.01 -19.58
N LYS A 354 2.11 -3.58 -20.72
CA LYS A 354 1.17 -2.94 -21.65
C LYS A 354 -0.21 -2.78 -21.04
N LEU A 355 -0.69 -3.79 -20.31
CA LEU A 355 -1.98 -3.76 -19.63
C LEU A 355 -1.97 -2.76 -18.47
N ALA A 356 -0.91 -2.72 -17.67
CA ALA A 356 -0.73 -1.74 -16.59
C ALA A 356 -0.78 -0.30 -17.14
N GLN A 357 -0.06 -0.02 -18.24
CA GLN A 357 -0.13 1.29 -18.90
C GLN A 357 -1.55 1.60 -19.41
N LYS A 358 -2.23 0.63 -20.03
CA LYS A 358 -3.61 0.79 -20.50
C LYS A 358 -4.57 1.12 -19.37
N ILE A 359 -4.39 0.52 -18.19
CA ILE A 359 -5.21 0.82 -17.00
C ILE A 359 -5.00 2.28 -16.60
N VAL A 360 -3.77 2.76 -16.50
CA VAL A 360 -3.48 4.16 -16.15
C VAL A 360 -3.97 5.11 -17.22
N ASP A 361 -3.79 4.81 -18.51
CA ASP A 361 -4.30 5.63 -19.63
C ASP A 361 -5.82 5.83 -19.55
N ASN A 362 -6.57 4.79 -19.20
CA ASN A 362 -8.03 4.85 -19.10
C ASN A 362 -8.54 5.43 -17.76
N SER A 363 -7.66 5.67 -16.80
CA SER A 363 -8.03 6.30 -15.53
C SER A 363 -8.07 7.83 -15.59
N LEU A 364 -7.42 8.46 -16.57
CA LEU A 364 -7.46 9.93 -16.71
C LEU A 364 -8.90 10.41 -16.79
N THR A 365 -9.30 11.26 -15.84
CA THR A 365 -10.67 11.69 -15.63
C THR A 365 -10.83 13.18 -15.87
N LEU A 366 -11.71 13.58 -16.78
CA LEU A 366 -12.19 14.97 -16.91
C LEU A 366 -13.31 15.17 -15.88
N VAL A 367 -13.01 15.94 -14.83
CA VAL A 367 -13.94 16.20 -13.73
C VAL A 367 -14.82 17.41 -14.02
N LYS A 368 -14.25 18.46 -14.63
CA LYS A 368 -14.96 19.70 -14.93
C LYS A 368 -14.44 20.34 -16.21
N GLY A 369 -15.35 20.94 -16.99
CA GLY A 369 -15.02 21.76 -18.14
C GLY A 369 -14.66 20.97 -19.39
N ASN A 370 -13.58 21.38 -20.05
CA ASN A 370 -13.12 20.83 -21.32
C ASN A 370 -11.70 20.29 -21.22
N ASN A 371 -11.29 19.50 -22.22
CA ASN A 371 -9.91 19.07 -22.36
C ASN A 371 -8.95 20.26 -22.47
N ALA A 372 -7.75 20.11 -21.93
CA ALA A 372 -6.69 21.08 -22.13
C ALA A 372 -6.37 21.21 -23.63
N LYS A 373 -6.10 22.44 -24.06
CA LYS A 373 -5.64 22.72 -25.43
C LYS A 373 -4.18 23.13 -25.37
N LEU A 374 -3.36 22.55 -26.21
CA LEU A 374 -2.00 23.00 -26.44
C LEU A 374 -1.94 23.93 -27.64
N THR A 375 -1.32 25.11 -27.44
CA THR A 375 -0.89 26.02 -28.49
C THR A 375 0.59 26.29 -28.31
N LYS A 376 1.25 26.91 -29.25
CA LYS A 376 2.66 27.32 -29.12
C LYS A 376 2.88 28.29 -27.95
N ASP A 377 1.85 29.05 -27.59
CA ASP A 377 1.85 30.03 -26.51
C ASP A 377 1.17 29.48 -25.25
N THR A 378 1.38 28.20 -24.94
CA THR A 378 0.91 27.54 -23.70
C THR A 378 2.02 27.53 -22.65
N LEU A 379 1.74 28.03 -21.45
CA LEU A 379 2.58 27.86 -20.26
C LEU A 379 2.21 26.57 -19.53
N VAL A 380 3.20 25.73 -19.25
CA VAL A 380 3.03 24.50 -18.47
C VAL A 380 3.83 24.59 -17.18
N ILE A 381 3.20 24.39 -16.02
CA ILE A 381 3.88 24.37 -14.71
C ILE A 381 3.59 23.05 -14.01
N ALA A 382 4.65 22.31 -13.69
CA ALA A 382 4.55 21.00 -13.06
C ALA A 382 5.38 20.92 -11.75
N PRO A 383 4.85 20.33 -10.69
CA PRO A 383 5.57 20.15 -9.43
C PRO A 383 6.66 19.08 -9.57
N ILE A 384 7.72 19.21 -8.78
CA ILE A 384 8.63 18.11 -8.49
C ILE A 384 7.91 17.18 -7.51
N ALA A 385 7.85 15.90 -7.80
CA ALA A 385 7.28 14.93 -6.88
C ALA A 385 8.28 14.67 -5.73
N ILE A 386 7.82 14.98 -4.53
CA ILE A 386 8.49 14.56 -3.30
C ILE A 386 7.50 13.62 -2.60
N ALA A 387 7.96 12.45 -2.14
CA ALA A 387 7.16 11.60 -1.26
C ALA A 387 6.66 12.45 -0.09
N ARG A 388 5.34 12.46 0.12
CA ARG A 388 4.71 13.33 1.13
C ARG A 388 4.21 12.55 2.33
N THR A 389 4.24 11.23 2.25
CA THR A 389 3.91 10.33 3.36
C THR A 389 5.01 9.29 3.52
N ILE A 390 5.16 8.75 4.73
CA ILE A 390 6.18 7.71 5.04
C ILE A 390 5.93 6.41 4.24
N ILE A 391 4.70 6.21 3.78
CA ILE A 391 4.27 5.00 3.10
C ILE A 391 4.59 5.02 1.61
N GLU A 392 4.63 6.21 1.00
CA GLU A 392 4.84 6.38 -0.44
C GLU A 392 6.31 6.17 -0.81
N ASP A 393 6.54 5.39 -1.87
CA ASP A 393 7.89 5.18 -2.39
C ASP A 393 8.36 6.34 -3.25
N GLU A 394 9.66 6.62 -3.23
CA GLU A 394 10.32 7.59 -4.10
C GLU A 394 10.76 6.93 -5.40
N PHE A 395 10.56 7.64 -6.51
CA PHE A 395 11.00 7.20 -7.84
C PHE A 395 11.92 8.26 -8.43
N ASP A 396 13.12 7.88 -8.80
CA ASP A 396 14.15 8.79 -9.36
C ASP A 396 13.69 9.51 -10.64
N ASP A 397 12.79 8.91 -11.42
CA ASP A 397 12.32 9.42 -12.71
C ASP A 397 11.03 10.26 -12.64
N ARG A 398 10.59 10.67 -11.45
CA ARG A 398 9.37 11.49 -11.26
C ARG A 398 9.62 12.98 -11.48
N ASN A 399 10.15 13.38 -12.59
CA ASN A 399 10.18 14.79 -12.95
C ASN A 399 9.38 15.03 -14.22
N LEU A 400 8.08 15.31 -14.05
CA LEU A 400 7.17 15.58 -15.15
C LEU A 400 7.63 16.79 -16.00
N ALA A 401 8.09 17.88 -15.38
CA ALA A 401 8.57 19.06 -16.09
C ALA A 401 9.75 18.72 -17.00
N LYS A 402 10.71 17.90 -16.52
CA LYS A 402 11.85 17.45 -17.32
C LYS A 402 11.41 16.60 -18.51
N VAL A 403 10.45 15.71 -18.31
CA VAL A 403 9.90 14.89 -19.39
C VAL A 403 9.17 15.77 -20.42
N LEU A 404 8.32 16.70 -19.96
CA LEU A 404 7.58 17.60 -20.85
C LEU A 404 8.50 18.53 -21.63
N LYS A 405 9.56 19.08 -21.03
CA LYS A 405 10.61 19.86 -21.76
C LYS A 405 11.26 19.05 -22.88
N LYS A 406 11.45 17.77 -22.68
CA LYS A 406 12.04 16.89 -23.71
C LYS A 406 11.06 16.57 -24.84
N GLU A 407 9.80 16.32 -24.50
CA GLU A 407 8.76 15.90 -25.46
C GLU A 407 8.16 17.08 -26.25
N PHE A 408 8.13 18.28 -25.65
CA PHE A 408 7.49 19.50 -26.19
C PHE A 408 8.50 20.66 -26.20
N LYS A 409 9.43 20.66 -27.17
CA LYS A 409 10.57 21.60 -27.21
C LYS A 409 10.17 23.07 -27.40
N ASP A 410 9.01 23.31 -27.98
CA ASP A 410 8.52 24.66 -28.31
C ASP A 410 7.60 25.23 -27.24
N LEU A 411 7.31 24.50 -26.14
CA LEU A 411 6.50 24.97 -25.03
C LEU A 411 7.34 25.58 -23.91
N ASP A 412 6.81 26.59 -23.25
CA ASP A 412 7.35 27.07 -21.99
C ASP A 412 6.91 26.14 -20.85
N VAL A 413 7.81 25.25 -20.44
CA VAL A 413 7.58 24.30 -19.35
C VAL A 413 8.46 24.68 -18.16
N ARG A 414 7.83 24.92 -17.00
CA ARG A 414 8.50 25.33 -15.75
C ARG A 414 8.27 24.33 -14.65
N GLU A 415 9.27 24.17 -13.79
CA GLU A 415 9.11 23.48 -12.51
C GLU A 415 8.46 24.44 -11.52
N LEU A 416 7.50 23.92 -10.73
CA LEU A 416 6.85 24.71 -9.68
C LEU A 416 7.83 24.94 -8.53
N GLU A 417 8.12 26.21 -8.27
CA GLU A 417 8.94 26.64 -7.13
C GLU A 417 8.04 27.32 -6.07
N ASN A 418 8.25 26.96 -4.82
CA ASN A 418 7.51 27.54 -3.69
C ASN A 418 8.14 28.84 -3.19
N THR A 419 8.40 29.80 -4.12
CA THR A 419 8.99 31.12 -3.81
C THR A 419 8.08 32.24 -4.28
N GLU A 420 8.06 33.36 -3.55
CA GLU A 420 7.32 34.57 -3.98
C GLU A 420 7.90 35.17 -5.27
N GLU A 421 9.19 35.01 -5.53
CA GLU A 421 9.83 35.47 -6.76
C GLU A 421 9.28 34.72 -7.97
N PHE A 422 9.23 33.36 -7.92
CA PHE A 422 8.63 32.54 -8.97
C PHE A 422 7.16 32.89 -9.21
N LYS A 423 6.38 33.01 -8.13
CA LYS A 423 4.96 33.38 -8.20
C LYS A 423 4.77 34.72 -8.89
N ASN A 424 5.47 35.78 -8.45
CA ASN A 424 5.34 37.12 -9.01
C ASN A 424 5.78 37.16 -10.48
N LYS A 425 6.85 36.44 -10.84
CA LYS A 425 7.30 36.30 -12.22
C LYS A 425 6.21 35.69 -13.10
N VAL A 426 5.66 34.54 -12.69
CA VAL A 426 4.60 33.86 -13.46
C VAL A 426 3.39 34.78 -13.62
N LEU A 427 2.91 35.40 -12.54
CA LEU A 427 1.74 36.28 -12.58
C LEU A 427 1.92 37.48 -13.52
N SER A 428 3.13 38.06 -13.56
CA SER A 428 3.44 39.20 -14.46
C SER A 428 3.52 38.81 -15.94
N GLU A 429 3.71 37.54 -16.26
CA GLU A 429 3.89 37.02 -17.61
C GLU A 429 2.63 36.35 -18.18
N LEU A 430 1.54 36.17 -17.39
CA LEU A 430 0.34 35.42 -17.78
C LEU A 430 -0.34 35.92 -19.07
N GLU A 431 -0.29 37.22 -19.34
CA GLU A 431 -0.86 37.82 -20.54
C GLU A 431 -0.13 37.42 -21.82
N ASN A 432 1.10 36.92 -21.72
CA ASN A 432 1.91 36.46 -22.85
C ASN A 432 1.50 35.07 -23.35
N PHE A 433 0.62 34.37 -22.64
CA PHE A 433 0.20 33.02 -22.95
C PHE A 433 -1.28 32.96 -23.34
N ASP A 434 -1.62 32.13 -24.32
CA ASP A 434 -3.01 31.86 -24.69
C ASP A 434 -3.73 31.10 -23.57
N ASN A 435 -3.05 30.10 -23.01
CA ASN A 435 -3.57 29.28 -21.92
C ASN A 435 -2.47 28.78 -20.98
N VAL A 436 -2.88 28.26 -19.82
CA VAL A 436 -1.99 27.74 -18.81
C VAL A 436 -2.42 26.33 -18.41
N ILE A 437 -1.48 25.41 -18.31
CA ILE A 437 -1.68 24.07 -17.74
C ILE A 437 -0.90 23.96 -16.45
N LEU A 438 -1.60 23.79 -15.34
CA LEU A 438 -1.03 23.63 -14.02
C LEU A 438 -1.19 22.19 -13.54
N PHE A 439 -0.10 21.56 -13.18
CA PHE A 439 -0.14 20.28 -12.50
C PHE A 439 -0.08 20.48 -10.99
N SER A 440 -0.98 19.81 -10.26
CA SER A 440 -0.96 19.80 -8.79
C SER A 440 -0.57 18.42 -8.26
N TYR A 441 0.05 18.41 -7.09
CA TYR A 441 0.39 17.19 -6.35
C TYR A 441 0.10 17.36 -4.87
N ASN A 442 -0.86 16.59 -4.35
CA ASN A 442 -1.21 16.53 -2.94
C ASN A 442 -1.46 17.93 -2.31
N ALA A 443 -2.38 18.68 -2.88
CA ALA A 443 -2.71 20.05 -2.47
C ALA A 443 -3.14 20.15 -0.99
N ALA A 444 -3.66 19.07 -0.41
CA ALA A 444 -4.06 19.03 1.00
C ALA A 444 -2.91 19.39 1.97
N VAL A 445 -1.66 19.10 1.60
CA VAL A 445 -0.48 19.33 2.45
C VAL A 445 0.41 20.48 1.96
N SER A 446 0.06 21.17 0.87
CA SER A 446 0.87 22.25 0.28
C SER A 446 0.07 23.53 0.13
N LYS A 447 -0.03 24.29 1.21
CA LYS A 447 -0.73 25.58 1.24
C LYS A 447 -0.18 26.56 0.18
N GLN A 448 1.13 26.64 0.02
CA GLN A 448 1.78 27.51 -0.97
C GLN A 448 1.40 27.15 -2.41
N GLN A 449 1.36 25.86 -2.74
CA GLN A 449 0.89 25.39 -4.05
C GLN A 449 -0.58 25.78 -4.30
N VAL A 450 -1.43 25.63 -3.29
CA VAL A 450 -2.86 26.00 -3.39
C VAL A 450 -3.02 27.50 -3.61
N GLU A 451 -2.30 28.32 -2.83
CA GLU A 451 -2.32 29.78 -2.98
C GLU A 451 -1.84 30.21 -4.37
N PHE A 452 -0.73 29.65 -4.85
CA PHE A 452 -0.20 29.94 -6.18
C PHE A 452 -1.22 29.59 -7.29
N ILE A 453 -1.78 28.36 -7.26
CA ILE A 453 -2.75 27.93 -8.28
C ILE A 453 -4.00 28.82 -8.25
N ASN A 454 -4.52 29.17 -7.06
CA ASN A 454 -5.67 30.05 -6.93
C ASN A 454 -5.41 31.48 -7.47
N GLU A 455 -4.20 32.01 -7.30
CA GLU A 455 -3.84 33.31 -7.90
C GLU A 455 -3.77 33.25 -9.42
N VAL A 456 -3.24 32.16 -10.00
CA VAL A 456 -3.25 31.98 -11.45
C VAL A 456 -4.69 31.85 -11.98
N LEU A 457 -5.55 31.03 -11.34
CA LEU A 457 -6.95 30.86 -11.71
C LEU A 457 -7.77 32.15 -11.66
N LYS A 458 -7.44 33.05 -10.73
CA LYS A 458 -8.07 34.36 -10.60
C LYS A 458 -7.71 35.27 -11.77
N ASN A 459 -6.48 35.20 -12.28
CA ASN A 459 -5.94 36.12 -13.27
C ASN A 459 -5.97 35.57 -14.70
N LYS A 460 -6.14 34.25 -14.91
CA LYS A 460 -6.16 33.60 -16.23
C LYS A 460 -7.28 32.58 -16.33
N LYS A 461 -8.35 32.88 -17.09
CA LYS A 461 -9.53 32.02 -17.26
C LYS A 461 -9.24 30.75 -18.05
N GLU A 462 -8.34 30.84 -19.02
CA GLU A 462 -7.90 29.72 -19.88
C GLU A 462 -6.87 28.84 -19.16
N THR A 463 -7.15 28.52 -17.89
CA THR A 463 -6.30 27.66 -17.08
C THR A 463 -6.95 26.28 -16.90
N THR A 464 -6.16 25.24 -17.18
CA THR A 464 -6.52 23.85 -16.86
C THR A 464 -5.65 23.36 -15.70
N VAL A 465 -6.27 22.83 -14.67
CA VAL A 465 -5.57 22.17 -13.57
C VAL A 465 -5.66 20.66 -13.74
N ILE A 466 -4.52 19.97 -13.64
CA ILE A 466 -4.43 18.51 -13.72
C ILE A 466 -3.82 18.00 -12.40
N SER A 467 -4.62 17.37 -11.56
CA SER A 467 -4.10 16.75 -10.32
C SER A 467 -3.43 15.42 -10.63
N LEU A 468 -2.22 15.24 -10.09
CA LEU A 468 -1.41 14.03 -10.26
C LEU A 468 -1.62 12.99 -9.16
N LYS A 469 -2.22 13.38 -8.01
CA LYS A 469 -2.37 12.45 -6.89
C LYS A 469 -3.82 12.15 -6.53
N GLY A 470 -4.77 12.95 -6.87
CA GLY A 470 -6.13 12.59 -6.49
C GLY A 470 -7.14 13.69 -6.71
N PRO A 471 -8.42 13.32 -6.81
CA PRO A 471 -9.48 14.25 -7.14
C PRO A 471 -9.81 15.23 -6.01
N MET A 472 -9.44 14.94 -4.75
CA MET A 472 -9.74 15.77 -3.57
C MET A 472 -9.15 17.18 -3.65
N ASP A 473 -8.07 17.35 -4.42
CA ASP A 473 -7.49 18.67 -4.69
C ASP A 473 -8.50 19.65 -5.30
N PHE A 474 -9.54 19.13 -5.99
CA PHE A 474 -10.61 19.93 -6.60
C PHE A 474 -11.23 20.95 -5.63
N ASN A 475 -11.49 20.54 -4.39
CA ASN A 475 -12.13 21.38 -3.37
C ASN A 475 -11.21 22.45 -2.77
N LYS A 476 -9.92 22.45 -3.13
CA LYS A 476 -8.94 23.45 -2.68
C LYS A 476 -8.84 24.65 -3.62
N TYR A 477 -9.42 24.56 -4.82
CA TYR A 477 -9.27 25.58 -5.87
C TYR A 477 -10.56 26.34 -6.11
N ASN A 478 -10.42 27.67 -6.21
CA ASN A 478 -11.50 28.58 -6.56
C ASN A 478 -11.47 28.85 -8.08
N ASN A 479 -12.62 29.18 -8.65
CA ASN A 479 -12.75 29.60 -10.07
C ASN A 479 -12.20 28.57 -11.09
N LEU A 480 -12.21 27.29 -10.76
CA LEU A 480 -11.85 26.23 -11.70
C LEU A 480 -12.80 26.22 -12.90
N ASN A 481 -12.24 26.34 -14.10
CA ASN A 481 -12.97 26.17 -15.37
C ASN A 481 -12.75 24.77 -15.94
N ASN A 482 -11.50 24.30 -15.94
CA ASN A 482 -11.14 22.97 -16.42
C ASN A 482 -10.32 22.23 -15.35
N TYR A 483 -10.76 21.02 -15.04
CA TYR A 483 -10.06 20.18 -14.07
C TYR A 483 -10.06 18.72 -14.50
N LEU A 484 -8.85 18.16 -14.56
CA LEU A 484 -8.61 16.73 -14.77
C LEU A 484 -7.89 16.14 -13.56
N CYS A 485 -8.02 14.84 -13.37
CA CYS A 485 -7.20 14.15 -12.39
C CYS A 485 -6.68 12.80 -12.91
N LEU A 486 -5.50 12.49 -12.45
CA LEU A 486 -4.89 11.18 -12.31
C LEU A 486 -4.90 10.84 -10.82
N TYR A 487 -4.65 9.59 -10.50
CA TYR A 487 -4.76 9.09 -9.12
C TYR A 487 -3.44 8.58 -8.57
N GLU A 488 -2.37 8.80 -9.32
CA GLU A 488 -1.00 8.43 -8.96
C GLU A 488 0.00 9.29 -9.74
N TYR A 489 1.18 9.50 -9.17
CA TYR A 489 2.29 10.14 -9.85
C TYR A 489 3.44 9.13 -10.05
N THR A 490 3.37 8.38 -11.12
CA THR A 490 4.21 7.23 -11.44
C THR A 490 4.76 7.36 -12.87
N PRO A 491 5.74 6.55 -13.28
CA PRO A 491 6.20 6.54 -14.66
C PRO A 491 5.07 6.29 -15.67
N ASN A 492 4.06 5.48 -15.32
CA ASN A 492 2.90 5.23 -16.18
C ASN A 492 2.02 6.48 -16.32
N SER A 493 1.74 7.18 -15.24
CA SER A 493 0.94 8.41 -15.29
C SER A 493 1.65 9.54 -16.02
N ILE A 494 2.97 9.65 -15.93
CA ILE A 494 3.75 10.60 -16.73
C ILE A 494 3.58 10.31 -18.22
N ARG A 495 3.68 9.03 -18.64
CA ARG A 495 3.42 8.64 -20.04
C ARG A 495 1.99 8.95 -20.48
N THR A 496 1.01 8.74 -19.58
CA THR A 496 -0.39 9.10 -19.83
C THR A 496 -0.56 10.60 -20.05
N VAL A 497 0.09 11.45 -19.26
CA VAL A 497 0.09 12.92 -19.45
C VAL A 497 0.67 13.29 -20.82
N VAL A 498 1.80 12.71 -21.21
CA VAL A 498 2.43 12.98 -22.52
C VAL A 498 1.49 12.61 -23.66
N LYS A 499 0.88 11.41 -23.63
CA LYS A 499 -0.11 10.97 -24.64
C LYS A 499 -1.31 11.90 -24.69
N TYR A 500 -1.82 12.32 -23.53
CA TYR A 500 -2.95 13.24 -23.45
C TYR A 500 -2.64 14.59 -24.08
N LEU A 501 -1.49 15.18 -23.76
CA LEU A 501 -1.07 16.46 -24.30
C LEU A 501 -0.72 16.38 -25.82
N LYS A 502 -0.37 15.22 -26.33
CA LYS A 502 -0.20 14.94 -27.76
C LYS A 502 -1.52 14.63 -28.50
N GLU A 503 -2.64 14.70 -27.81
CA GLU A 503 -3.98 14.33 -28.32
C GLU A 503 -4.09 12.84 -28.77
N GLU A 504 -3.16 11.98 -28.32
CA GLU A 504 -3.18 10.54 -28.57
C GLU A 504 -4.15 9.81 -27.63
N LEU A 505 -4.62 10.48 -26.59
CA LEU A 505 -5.48 9.97 -25.53
C LEU A 505 -6.58 10.97 -25.17
N VAL A 506 -7.81 10.49 -25.00
CA VAL A 506 -8.93 11.26 -24.43
C VAL A 506 -9.28 10.71 -23.04
N PRO A 507 -9.66 11.58 -22.09
CA PRO A 507 -10.09 11.16 -20.75
C PRO A 507 -11.30 10.23 -20.83
N LYS A 508 -11.22 9.07 -20.16
CA LYS A 508 -12.28 8.04 -20.09
C LYS A 508 -12.58 7.61 -18.67
N GLY A 509 -11.73 8.02 -17.73
CA GLY A 509 -11.84 7.68 -16.33
C GLY A 509 -13.12 8.19 -15.69
N LYS A 510 -13.54 7.53 -14.62
CA LYS A 510 -14.74 7.88 -13.86
C LYS A 510 -14.35 8.12 -12.41
N LEU A 511 -14.88 9.23 -11.84
CA LEU A 511 -14.71 9.48 -10.41
C LEU A 511 -15.30 8.34 -9.59
N THR A 512 -14.54 7.93 -8.58
CA THR A 512 -14.90 6.85 -7.65
C THR A 512 -15.22 7.38 -6.26
N ILE A 513 -15.09 8.69 -6.08
CA ILE A 513 -15.44 9.43 -4.86
C ILE A 513 -16.33 10.62 -5.21
N LYS A 514 -17.08 11.12 -4.23
CA LYS A 514 -17.79 12.39 -4.30
C LYS A 514 -16.83 13.53 -4.03
N LEU A 515 -17.00 14.63 -4.79
CA LEU A 515 -16.24 15.88 -4.62
C LEU A 515 -17.09 16.96 -3.98
#